data_615f64c7e00f271e6ec26365da3d8fdc
#
_entry.id   615f64c7e00f271e6ec26365da3d8fdc
#
_cell.length_a   1.000
_cell.length_b   1.000
_cell.length_c   1.000
_cell.angle_alpha   90.00
_cell.angle_beta   90.00
_cell.angle_gamma   90.00
#
_symmetry.space_group_name_H-M   'P 1'
#
loop_
_entity.id
_entity.type
_entity.pdbx_description
1 polymer ?
#
loop_
_entity_poly.entity_id
_entity_poly.type
_entity_poly.pdbx_seq_one_letter_code
_entity_poly.pdbx_strand_id
1 'polypeptide(L)'
;MKLLSLVLTLLCVLGSQTLAAEQLPRKALVSIVGEDFHINGRPTYAGRLWNGHRIEGLLLNSRMVQATYDDLNPETAKRWAYADTGKWDAERNVREFIAAMPEWKRHGLLAVTVNFQGGSPEGYSGKQAWESGAFNADGGLRPEFADRMRRVLDAADAQGMAVILGNFYICQDQRLRDEAAVIRATDEATRWLLDGGWRNVLVEVNNECYVSAYDHAILKPTRVHELINRVRKTERDGRRLLVGTSYGGGSIPQENVVRASDFLLLHGNGVKEPKRITEMVKQTRAVPGYRPMPIVFNEDDHESFDQPTNNFAAALAEHVSWGWFDYRRKGEGMEEGYQSPPVDWGLSSDRKRAFFKYVAEITGAKKP
;
A
#
# COMPACT_ATOMS: atom_id res chain seq x y z
N MET A 1 -22.45 80.34 9.33
CA MET A 1 -23.08 78.99 9.24
C MET A 1 -22.22 78.11 8.33
N LYS A 2 -21.39 77.23 8.91
CA LYS A 2 -20.53 76.31 8.19
C LYS A 2 -21.11 74.90 8.39
N LEU A 3 -21.57 74.24 7.29
CA LEU A 3 -21.99 72.88 7.29
C LEU A 3 -20.74 71.97 7.28
N LEU A 4 -20.67 71.09 8.29
CA LEU A 4 -19.67 70.05 8.38
C LEU A 4 -20.26 68.78 7.76
N SER A 5 -19.71 68.30 6.61
CA SER A 5 -20.06 67.02 6.01
C SER A 5 -19.24 65.92 6.67
N LEU A 6 -19.93 64.97 7.30
CA LEU A 6 -19.35 63.76 7.88
C LEU A 6 -19.38 62.68 6.83
N VAL A 7 -18.21 62.28 6.32
CA VAL A 7 -18.07 61.14 5.42
C VAL A 7 -17.83 59.89 6.27
N LEU A 8 -18.81 58.98 6.28
CA LEU A 8 -18.74 57.68 6.95
C LEU A 8 -18.12 56.65 6.00
N THR A 9 -16.86 56.27 6.22
CA THR A 9 -16.18 55.24 5.44
C THR A 9 -16.53 53.88 6.02
N LEU A 10 -17.35 53.11 5.31
CA LEU A 10 -17.71 51.73 5.67
C LEU A 10 -16.59 50.79 5.17
N LEU A 11 -15.73 50.29 6.08
CA LEU A 11 -14.77 49.25 5.78
C LEU A 11 -15.52 47.89 5.71
N CYS A 12 -15.75 47.37 4.52
CA CYS A 12 -16.15 45.97 4.30
C CYS A 12 -14.93 45.07 4.55
N VAL A 13 -14.87 44.43 5.72
CA VAL A 13 -13.95 43.30 5.96
C VAL A 13 -14.56 42.09 5.30
N LEU A 14 -14.10 41.79 4.09
CA LEU A 14 -14.36 40.50 3.43
C LEU A 14 -13.53 39.43 4.15
N GLY A 15 -14.12 38.77 5.13
CA GLY A 15 -13.59 37.57 5.72
C GLY A 15 -13.63 36.46 4.67
N SER A 16 -12.47 36.06 4.17
CA SER A 16 -12.31 34.84 3.35
C SER A 16 -12.62 33.64 4.24
N GLN A 17 -13.87 33.20 4.25
CA GLN A 17 -14.22 31.88 4.77
C GLN A 17 -13.65 30.86 3.78
N THR A 18 -12.52 30.26 4.13
CA THR A 18 -12.10 29.00 3.51
C THR A 18 -13.18 27.98 3.86
N LEU A 19 -14.02 27.67 2.88
CA LEU A 19 -14.92 26.53 2.96
C LEU A 19 -14.03 25.31 3.15
N ALA A 20 -13.99 24.78 4.38
CA ALA A 20 -13.45 23.45 4.63
C ALA A 20 -14.23 22.50 3.71
N ALA A 21 -13.53 21.86 2.78
CA ALA A 21 -14.16 20.86 1.91
C ALA A 21 -14.83 19.82 2.83
N GLU A 22 -16.13 19.69 2.70
CA GLU A 22 -16.93 18.74 3.47
C GLU A 22 -16.37 17.35 3.23
N GLN A 23 -15.73 16.76 4.23
CA GLN A 23 -15.18 15.41 4.10
C GLN A 23 -16.34 14.44 3.92
N LEU A 24 -16.38 13.78 2.77
CA LEU A 24 -17.35 12.73 2.50
C LEU A 24 -17.30 11.68 3.63
N PRO A 25 -18.44 11.18 4.11
CA PRO A 25 -18.45 10.16 5.16
C PRO A 25 -17.71 8.91 4.68
N ARG A 26 -16.72 8.46 5.47
CA ARG A 26 -15.92 7.27 5.16
C ARG A 26 -16.78 6.02 5.16
N LYS A 27 -16.60 5.18 4.13
CA LYS A 27 -17.43 3.98 3.89
C LYS A 27 -16.79 2.70 4.39
N ALA A 28 -15.46 2.64 4.46
CA ALA A 28 -14.73 1.45 4.82
C ALA A 28 -13.94 1.64 6.12
N LEU A 29 -14.31 0.87 7.14
CA LEU A 29 -13.57 0.76 8.41
C LEU A 29 -12.92 -0.61 8.47
N VAL A 30 -11.59 -0.66 8.36
CA VAL A 30 -10.81 -1.87 8.57
C VAL A 30 -10.46 -2.02 10.04
N SER A 31 -10.63 -3.21 10.57
CA SER A 31 -10.25 -3.59 11.94
C SER A 31 -9.71 -5.02 11.98
N ILE A 32 -9.08 -5.38 13.09
CA ILE A 32 -8.50 -6.71 13.33
C ILE A 32 -9.17 -7.31 14.55
N VAL A 33 -9.59 -8.57 14.45
CA VAL A 33 -10.13 -9.38 15.57
C VAL A 33 -9.39 -10.72 15.55
N GLY A 34 -8.45 -10.90 16.48
CA GLY A 34 -7.57 -12.07 16.46
C GLY A 34 -6.69 -12.10 15.21
N GLU A 35 -6.80 -13.15 14.41
CA GLU A 35 -6.08 -13.31 13.14
C GLU A 35 -6.91 -12.83 11.93
N ASP A 36 -8.11 -12.27 12.14
CA ASP A 36 -9.06 -11.93 11.08
C ASP A 36 -9.11 -10.42 10.81
N PHE A 37 -9.13 -10.05 9.54
CA PHE A 37 -9.52 -8.72 9.10
C PHE A 37 -11.03 -8.59 9.00
N HIS A 38 -11.52 -7.46 9.47
CA HIS A 38 -12.91 -7.06 9.37
C HIS A 38 -13.03 -5.76 8.57
N ILE A 39 -14.07 -5.66 7.75
CA ILE A 39 -14.47 -4.41 7.10
C ILE A 39 -15.88 -4.08 7.59
N ASN A 40 -16.06 -2.90 8.18
CA ASN A 40 -17.32 -2.43 8.76
C ASN A 40 -17.90 -3.40 9.81
N GLY A 41 -17.02 -3.96 10.67
CA GLY A 41 -17.39 -4.87 11.75
C GLY A 41 -17.73 -6.29 11.30
N ARG A 42 -17.61 -6.60 10.02
CA ARG A 42 -17.85 -7.96 9.48
C ARG A 42 -16.54 -8.56 9.01
N PRO A 43 -16.29 -9.85 9.27
CA PRO A 43 -15.09 -10.49 8.72
C PRO A 43 -15.12 -10.39 7.18
N THR A 44 -13.96 -10.18 6.60
CA THR A 44 -13.82 -10.28 5.14
C THR A 44 -14.23 -11.67 4.68
N TYR A 45 -14.82 -11.79 3.50
CA TYR A 45 -15.27 -13.07 2.91
C TYR A 45 -16.12 -13.93 3.88
N ALA A 46 -17.02 -13.31 4.65
CA ALA A 46 -17.81 -13.94 5.70
C ALA A 46 -18.44 -15.27 5.27
N GLY A 47 -18.22 -16.33 6.04
CA GLY A 47 -18.71 -17.69 5.79
C GLY A 47 -18.02 -18.44 4.65
N ARG A 48 -16.99 -17.86 4.01
CA ARG A 48 -16.36 -18.48 2.84
C ARG A 48 -15.37 -19.57 3.22
N LEU A 49 -15.56 -20.74 2.62
CA LEU A 49 -14.62 -21.85 2.57
C LEU A 49 -14.19 -22.09 1.12
N TRP A 50 -12.92 -22.44 0.92
CA TRP A 50 -12.38 -22.89 -0.37
C TRP A 50 -11.46 -24.10 -0.15
N ASN A 51 -11.73 -25.20 -0.86
CA ASN A 51 -11.00 -26.46 -0.69
C ASN A 51 -10.86 -26.92 0.79
N GLY A 52 -11.91 -26.69 1.61
CA GLY A 52 -11.91 -27.01 3.04
C GLY A 52 -11.17 -26.00 3.95
N HIS A 53 -10.52 -24.99 3.38
CA HIS A 53 -9.83 -23.95 4.13
C HIS A 53 -10.73 -22.73 4.37
N ARG A 54 -10.64 -22.13 5.55
CA ARG A 54 -11.36 -20.92 5.92
C ARG A 54 -10.75 -19.70 5.22
N ILE A 55 -11.52 -19.05 4.36
CA ILE A 55 -11.15 -17.81 3.65
C ILE A 55 -11.68 -16.57 4.39
N GLU A 56 -12.77 -16.76 5.16
CA GLU A 56 -13.28 -15.72 6.04
C GLU A 56 -12.17 -15.13 6.90
N GLY A 57 -12.12 -13.80 7.01
CA GLY A 57 -11.11 -13.08 7.79
C GLY A 57 -9.81 -12.75 7.04
N LEU A 58 -9.58 -13.32 5.86
CA LEU A 58 -8.39 -13.02 5.06
C LEU A 58 -8.51 -11.71 4.29
N LEU A 59 -7.39 -11.08 3.93
CA LEU A 59 -7.33 -9.87 3.13
C LEU A 59 -6.48 -10.12 1.87
N LEU A 60 -7.12 -10.64 0.82
CA LEU A 60 -6.44 -10.87 -0.46
C LEU A 60 -6.12 -9.53 -1.12
N ASN A 61 -4.92 -9.39 -1.62
CA ASN A 61 -4.40 -8.14 -2.13
C ASN A 61 -3.57 -8.30 -3.41
N SER A 62 -3.23 -7.19 -4.04
CA SER A 62 -2.24 -7.13 -5.11
C SER A 62 -1.31 -5.96 -4.86
N ARG A 63 -0.01 -6.18 -5.12
CA ARG A 63 1.01 -5.17 -4.95
C ARG A 63 1.03 -4.26 -6.17
N MET A 64 0.64 -3.02 -5.97
CA MET A 64 0.44 -2.02 -7.02
C MET A 64 1.09 -0.68 -6.62
N VAL A 65 2.34 -0.72 -6.17
CA VAL A 65 3.03 0.40 -5.52
C VAL A 65 3.19 1.64 -6.40
N GLN A 66 3.03 1.49 -7.72
CA GLN A 66 3.21 2.59 -8.68
C GLN A 66 1.96 3.43 -8.93
N ALA A 67 0.90 3.25 -8.14
CA ALA A 67 -0.36 3.99 -8.32
C ALA A 67 -0.18 5.51 -8.35
N THR A 68 0.74 6.05 -7.55
CA THR A 68 1.04 7.49 -7.47
C THR A 68 2.43 7.84 -8.02
N TYR A 69 3.04 6.92 -8.79
CA TYR A 69 4.37 7.08 -9.35
C TYR A 69 4.53 8.39 -10.12
N ASP A 70 5.65 9.05 -9.88
CA ASP A 70 6.07 10.21 -10.65
C ASP A 70 7.59 10.37 -10.49
N ASP A 71 8.31 10.32 -11.59
CA ASP A 71 9.76 10.41 -11.56
C ASP A 71 10.23 11.86 -11.66
N LEU A 72 10.77 12.38 -10.58
CA LEU A 72 11.25 13.75 -10.48
C LEU A 72 12.66 13.93 -11.08
N ASN A 73 13.33 12.83 -11.47
CA ASN A 73 14.62 12.91 -12.15
C ASN A 73 14.43 13.09 -13.66
N PRO A 74 14.78 14.26 -14.23
CA PRO A 74 14.57 14.55 -15.66
C PRO A 74 15.37 13.62 -16.60
N GLU A 75 16.44 12.99 -16.12
CA GLU A 75 17.22 12.05 -16.91
C GLU A 75 16.52 10.70 -17.10
N THR A 76 15.73 10.29 -16.12
CA THR A 76 15.02 9.00 -16.14
C THR A 76 13.54 9.11 -16.45
N ALA A 77 12.89 10.25 -16.19
CA ALA A 77 11.45 10.45 -16.34
C ALA A 77 10.89 10.05 -17.72
N LYS A 78 11.64 10.29 -18.79
CA LYS A 78 11.23 9.92 -20.17
C LYS A 78 11.19 8.41 -20.42
N ARG A 79 11.78 7.58 -19.53
CA ARG A 79 11.68 6.10 -19.66
C ARG A 79 10.25 5.60 -19.47
N TRP A 80 9.45 6.36 -18.76
CA TRP A 80 8.08 6.01 -18.37
C TRP A 80 7.03 6.59 -19.31
N ALA A 81 7.43 7.04 -20.51
CA ALA A 81 6.54 7.63 -21.47
C ALA A 81 5.47 6.63 -21.94
N TYR A 82 4.22 7.08 -21.98
CA TYR A 82 3.14 6.36 -22.65
C TYR A 82 3.40 6.28 -24.14
N ALA A 83 3.18 5.12 -24.76
CA ALA A 83 3.48 4.89 -26.16
C ALA A 83 2.66 5.79 -27.13
N ASP A 84 1.43 6.13 -26.74
CA ASP A 84 0.50 6.94 -27.53
C ASP A 84 0.82 8.45 -27.49
N THR A 85 1.39 8.95 -26.41
CA THR A 85 1.68 10.38 -26.22
C THR A 85 3.18 10.72 -26.27
N GLY A 86 4.05 9.73 -26.11
CA GLY A 86 5.49 9.92 -25.98
C GLY A 86 5.91 10.64 -24.71
N LYS A 87 5.03 10.76 -23.71
CA LYS A 87 5.28 11.45 -22.44
C LYS A 87 4.72 10.65 -21.26
N TRP A 88 5.39 10.77 -20.10
CA TRP A 88 4.82 10.34 -18.84
C TRP A 88 3.72 11.31 -18.39
N ASP A 89 2.65 10.75 -17.81
CA ASP A 89 1.54 11.51 -17.23
C ASP A 89 1.11 10.84 -15.93
N ALA A 90 1.59 11.37 -14.80
CA ALA A 90 1.27 10.86 -13.46
C ALA A 90 -0.22 10.98 -13.12
N GLU A 91 -0.89 12.00 -13.67
CA GLU A 91 -2.33 12.21 -13.46
C GLU A 91 -3.16 11.18 -14.24
N ARG A 92 -2.73 10.82 -15.45
CA ARG A 92 -3.30 9.72 -16.22
C ARG A 92 -3.14 8.40 -15.49
N ASN A 93 -1.95 8.13 -14.97
CA ASN A 93 -1.66 6.90 -14.22
C ASN A 93 -2.63 6.73 -13.03
N VAL A 94 -2.82 7.78 -12.24
CA VAL A 94 -3.77 7.74 -11.10
C VAL A 94 -5.22 7.57 -11.56
N ARG A 95 -5.64 8.27 -12.61
CA ARG A 95 -7.01 8.13 -13.15
C ARG A 95 -7.29 6.71 -13.62
N GLU A 96 -6.36 6.11 -14.36
CA GLU A 96 -6.48 4.73 -14.86
C GLU A 96 -6.47 3.70 -13.72
N PHE A 97 -5.62 3.90 -12.71
CA PHE A 97 -5.62 3.08 -11.48
C PHE A 97 -6.98 3.10 -10.78
N ILE A 98 -7.51 4.28 -10.53
CA ILE A 98 -8.82 4.45 -9.87
C ILE A 98 -9.94 3.82 -10.70
N ALA A 99 -9.91 4.00 -12.01
CA ALA A 99 -10.92 3.45 -12.92
C ALA A 99 -10.93 1.91 -12.95
N ALA A 100 -9.80 1.25 -12.66
CA ALA A 100 -9.69 -0.20 -12.62
C ALA A 100 -10.17 -0.84 -11.29
N MET A 101 -10.20 -0.10 -10.19
CA MET A 101 -10.56 -0.63 -8.86
C MET A 101 -11.92 -1.37 -8.82
N PRO A 102 -13.01 -0.87 -9.45
CA PRO A 102 -14.29 -1.58 -9.44
C PRO A 102 -14.20 -2.98 -10.07
N GLU A 103 -13.36 -3.16 -11.09
CA GLU A 103 -13.14 -4.45 -11.73
C GLU A 103 -12.43 -5.42 -10.78
N TRP A 104 -11.35 -4.98 -10.12
CA TRP A 104 -10.65 -5.80 -9.13
C TRP A 104 -11.56 -6.22 -7.99
N LYS A 105 -12.39 -5.28 -7.50
CA LYS A 105 -13.38 -5.54 -6.45
C LYS A 105 -14.42 -6.57 -6.88
N ARG A 106 -14.91 -6.52 -8.14
CA ARG A 106 -15.86 -7.51 -8.67
C ARG A 106 -15.29 -8.92 -8.67
N HIS A 107 -13.97 -9.06 -8.88
CA HIS A 107 -13.27 -10.34 -8.78
C HIS A 107 -12.93 -10.77 -7.34
N GLY A 108 -13.35 -10.00 -6.33
CA GLY A 108 -13.18 -10.37 -4.93
C GLY A 108 -11.89 -9.84 -4.29
N LEU A 109 -11.08 -9.03 -5.00
CA LEU A 109 -9.92 -8.40 -4.38
C LEU A 109 -10.37 -7.34 -3.36
N LEU A 110 -9.89 -7.42 -2.13
CA LEU A 110 -10.29 -6.50 -1.05
C LEU A 110 -9.21 -5.50 -0.65
N ALA A 111 -7.98 -5.67 -1.12
CA ALA A 111 -6.91 -4.74 -0.81
C ALA A 111 -5.94 -4.54 -1.99
N VAL A 112 -5.28 -3.39 -1.98
CA VAL A 112 -4.13 -3.10 -2.83
C VAL A 112 -2.99 -2.58 -1.96
N THR A 113 -1.74 -2.88 -2.33
CA THR A 113 -0.56 -2.26 -1.72
C THR A 113 -0.09 -1.12 -2.61
N VAL A 114 -0.02 0.09 -2.06
CA VAL A 114 0.50 1.29 -2.72
C VAL A 114 1.52 1.97 -1.82
N ASN A 115 2.41 2.79 -2.39
CA ASN A 115 3.48 3.40 -1.60
C ASN A 115 3.57 4.91 -1.80
N PHE A 116 4.01 5.63 -0.76
CA PHE A 116 4.44 7.02 -0.84
C PHE A 116 5.78 7.15 -1.59
N GLN A 117 6.73 6.24 -1.37
CA GLN A 117 7.91 6.12 -2.21
C GLN A 117 7.69 5.00 -3.22
N GLY A 118 7.64 5.33 -4.51
CA GLY A 118 7.58 4.36 -5.58
C GLY A 118 8.95 3.76 -5.84
N GLY A 119 9.02 2.44 -5.89
CA GLY A 119 10.27 1.74 -6.09
C GLY A 119 10.20 0.62 -7.12
N SER A 120 11.34 0.19 -7.59
CA SER A 120 11.52 -0.94 -8.50
C SER A 120 10.57 -0.97 -9.73
N PRO A 121 10.42 0.15 -10.47
CA PRO A 121 9.54 0.20 -11.65
C PRO A 121 10.00 -0.72 -12.79
N GLU A 122 11.19 -1.26 -12.73
CA GLU A 122 11.72 -2.26 -13.65
C GLU A 122 11.69 -3.69 -13.06
N GLY A 123 10.88 -3.92 -12.02
CA GLY A 123 10.86 -5.17 -11.27
C GLY A 123 11.90 -5.16 -10.14
N TYR A 124 12.79 -6.15 -10.10
CA TYR A 124 13.87 -6.21 -9.12
C TYR A 124 15.02 -5.29 -9.49
N SER A 125 15.07 -4.09 -8.92
CA SER A 125 16.06 -3.07 -9.26
C SER A 125 17.00 -2.80 -8.09
N GLY A 126 18.25 -3.24 -8.19
CA GLY A 126 19.26 -3.05 -7.15
C GLY A 126 19.83 -1.62 -7.06
N LYS A 127 19.70 -0.82 -8.13
CA LYS A 127 20.09 0.60 -8.18
C LYS A 127 18.94 1.38 -8.81
N GLN A 128 18.52 2.46 -8.18
CA GLN A 128 17.39 3.26 -8.60
C GLN A 128 17.83 4.69 -8.87
N ALA A 129 18.04 5.02 -10.15
CA ALA A 129 18.41 6.37 -10.59
C ALA A 129 17.20 7.33 -10.59
N TRP A 130 15.98 6.80 -10.73
CA TRP A 130 14.75 7.57 -10.66
C TRP A 130 14.48 8.09 -9.25
N GLU A 131 13.71 9.16 -9.16
CA GLU A 131 13.25 9.73 -7.90
C GLU A 131 11.74 9.77 -7.89
N SER A 132 11.10 8.78 -7.25
CA SER A 132 9.65 8.77 -7.06
C SER A 132 9.34 8.68 -5.59
N GLY A 133 8.87 9.78 -5.01
CA GLY A 133 8.58 9.81 -3.59
C GLY A 133 7.77 11.03 -3.15
N ALA A 134 6.80 10.76 -2.28
CA ALA A 134 5.94 11.79 -1.69
C ALA A 134 6.66 12.68 -0.66
N PHE A 135 7.91 12.35 -0.29
CA PHE A 135 8.64 13.12 0.70
C PHE A 135 9.74 13.97 0.04
N ASN A 136 9.86 15.21 0.47
CA ASN A 136 11.02 16.03 0.14
C ASN A 136 12.21 15.64 1.04
N ALA A 137 13.39 16.22 0.80
CA ALA A 137 14.62 15.84 1.49
C ALA A 137 14.59 16.01 3.01
N ASP A 138 13.75 16.87 3.55
CA ASP A 138 13.59 17.08 5.00
C ASP A 138 12.45 16.27 5.63
N GLY A 139 11.75 15.45 4.85
CA GLY A 139 10.69 14.56 5.29
C GLY A 139 9.27 15.14 5.21
N GLY A 140 9.08 16.37 4.71
CA GLY A 140 7.76 16.92 4.47
C GLY A 140 7.05 16.26 3.29
N LEU A 141 5.73 16.14 3.34
CA LEU A 141 4.93 15.61 2.23
C LEU A 141 4.87 16.60 1.05
N ARG A 142 5.10 16.12 -0.16
CA ARG A 142 4.93 16.85 -1.41
C ARG A 142 3.43 16.93 -1.76
N PRO A 143 2.87 18.13 -1.95
CA PRO A 143 1.42 18.31 -2.15
C PRO A 143 0.85 17.50 -3.31
N GLU A 144 1.55 17.43 -4.44
CA GLU A 144 1.11 16.73 -5.65
C GLU A 144 1.03 15.20 -5.45
N PHE A 145 1.98 14.63 -4.72
CA PHE A 145 1.93 13.21 -4.35
C PHE A 145 0.84 12.95 -3.32
N ALA A 146 0.69 13.82 -2.33
CA ALA A 146 -0.35 13.72 -1.32
C ALA A 146 -1.74 13.81 -1.96
N ASP A 147 -1.96 14.69 -2.93
CA ASP A 147 -3.24 14.78 -3.65
C ASP A 147 -3.54 13.51 -4.47
N ARG A 148 -2.56 12.99 -5.19
CA ARG A 148 -2.72 11.71 -5.91
C ARG A 148 -3.07 10.58 -4.96
N MET A 149 -2.35 10.45 -3.83
CA MET A 149 -2.63 9.44 -2.82
C MET A 149 -4.02 9.62 -2.21
N ARG A 150 -4.42 10.85 -1.90
CA ARG A 150 -5.78 11.17 -1.40
C ARG A 150 -6.85 10.60 -2.34
N ARG A 151 -6.73 10.82 -3.64
CA ARG A 151 -7.70 10.31 -4.63
C ARG A 151 -7.72 8.78 -4.69
N VAL A 152 -6.57 8.13 -4.56
CA VAL A 152 -6.47 6.67 -4.48
C VAL A 152 -7.18 6.15 -3.22
N LEU A 153 -6.91 6.76 -2.06
CA LEU A 153 -7.53 6.35 -0.79
C LEU A 153 -9.04 6.60 -0.77
N ASP A 154 -9.50 7.73 -1.31
CA ASP A 154 -10.92 8.06 -1.42
C ASP A 154 -11.65 7.06 -2.35
N ALA A 155 -11.03 6.67 -3.47
CA ALA A 155 -11.58 5.69 -4.38
C ALA A 155 -11.66 4.28 -3.74
N ALA A 156 -10.61 3.86 -3.04
CA ALA A 156 -10.59 2.59 -2.32
C ALA A 156 -11.67 2.56 -1.21
N ASP A 157 -11.80 3.64 -0.45
CA ASP A 157 -12.84 3.80 0.56
C ASP A 157 -14.25 3.67 -0.06
N ALA A 158 -14.49 4.35 -1.19
CA ALA A 158 -15.75 4.30 -1.91
C ALA A 158 -16.11 2.87 -2.39
N GLN A 159 -15.10 2.06 -2.72
CA GLN A 159 -15.26 0.66 -3.12
C GLN A 159 -15.35 -0.31 -1.91
N GLY A 160 -15.14 0.16 -0.68
CA GLY A 160 -15.04 -0.72 0.49
C GLY A 160 -13.80 -1.61 0.47
N MET A 161 -12.69 -1.10 -0.09
CA MET A 161 -11.41 -1.78 -0.17
C MET A 161 -10.43 -1.21 0.87
N ALA A 162 -9.56 -2.07 1.39
CA ALA A 162 -8.43 -1.68 2.21
C ALA A 162 -7.24 -1.24 1.33
N VAL A 163 -6.38 -0.43 1.90
CA VAL A 163 -5.10 -0.04 1.31
C VAL A 163 -3.97 -0.37 2.27
N ILE A 164 -3.02 -1.20 1.85
CA ILE A 164 -1.74 -1.35 2.52
C ILE A 164 -0.84 -0.25 1.97
N LEU A 165 -0.54 0.75 2.79
CA LEU A 165 0.20 1.95 2.37
C LEU A 165 1.62 1.92 2.91
N GLY A 166 2.58 1.74 2.00
CA GLY A 166 4.01 1.78 2.31
C GLY A 166 4.54 3.22 2.37
N ASN A 167 5.29 3.55 3.44
CA ASN A 167 5.93 4.85 3.53
C ASN A 167 7.25 4.88 2.76
N PHE A 168 8.17 3.96 3.06
CA PHE A 168 9.51 3.96 2.49
C PHE A 168 9.78 2.74 1.61
N TYR A 169 10.59 2.95 0.57
CA TYR A 169 11.00 1.90 -0.33
C TYR A 169 12.54 1.82 -0.42
N ILE A 170 13.06 0.62 -0.63
CA ILE A 170 14.50 0.39 -0.82
C ILE A 170 15.05 1.29 -1.92
N CYS A 171 16.27 1.78 -1.76
CA CYS A 171 16.96 2.68 -2.68
C CYS A 171 16.26 4.03 -2.95
N GLN A 172 15.30 4.43 -2.13
CA GLN A 172 14.67 5.76 -2.17
C GLN A 172 14.84 6.55 -0.85
N ASP A 173 15.22 5.88 0.24
CA ASP A 173 15.49 6.54 1.53
C ASP A 173 16.69 7.48 1.47
N GLN A 174 17.63 7.29 0.52
CA GLN A 174 18.76 8.19 0.23
C GLN A 174 18.31 9.60 -0.21
N ARG A 175 17.03 9.78 -0.59
CA ARG A 175 16.45 11.09 -0.90
C ARG A 175 16.10 11.88 0.35
N LEU A 176 16.07 11.25 1.51
CA LEU A 176 15.90 11.88 2.82
C LEU A 176 17.28 12.26 3.36
N ARG A 177 17.42 13.49 3.84
CA ARG A 177 18.71 14.06 4.21
C ARG A 177 19.40 13.35 5.38
N ASP A 178 18.62 12.91 6.35
CA ASP A 178 19.09 12.31 7.59
C ASP A 178 17.98 11.48 8.29
N GLU A 179 18.33 10.83 9.39
CA GLU A 179 17.37 10.03 10.17
C GLU A 179 16.23 10.90 10.76
N ALA A 180 16.48 12.16 11.08
CA ALA A 180 15.45 13.07 11.55
C ALA A 180 14.40 13.37 10.45
N ALA A 181 14.82 13.40 9.19
CA ALA A 181 13.92 13.51 8.04
C ALA A 181 13.06 12.24 7.87
N VAL A 182 13.62 11.04 8.09
CA VAL A 182 12.84 9.77 8.09
C VAL A 182 11.77 9.79 9.18
N ILE A 183 12.14 10.21 10.39
CA ILE A 183 11.21 10.34 11.52
C ILE A 183 10.10 11.35 11.19
N ARG A 184 10.45 12.52 10.64
CA ARG A 184 9.49 13.54 10.23
C ARG A 184 8.55 13.00 9.15
N ALA A 185 9.07 12.33 8.12
CA ALA A 185 8.26 11.73 7.05
C ALA A 185 7.23 10.74 7.60
N THR A 186 7.64 9.91 8.57
CA THR A 186 6.73 9.00 9.27
C THR A 186 5.62 9.75 10.01
N ASP A 187 5.97 10.82 10.72
CA ASP A 187 5.01 11.63 11.47
C ASP A 187 4.05 12.38 10.55
N GLU A 188 4.58 12.98 9.47
CA GLU A 188 3.78 13.71 8.48
C GLU A 188 2.78 12.80 7.79
N ALA A 189 3.24 11.63 7.30
CA ALA A 189 2.36 10.63 6.70
C ALA A 189 1.28 10.17 7.68
N THR A 190 1.67 9.87 8.93
CA THR A 190 0.73 9.40 9.96
C THR A 190 -0.33 10.46 10.29
N ARG A 191 0.07 11.72 10.51
CA ARG A 191 -0.85 12.82 10.79
C ARG A 191 -1.76 13.08 9.59
N TRP A 192 -1.20 13.12 8.39
CA TRP A 192 -1.97 13.34 7.16
C TRP A 192 -3.06 12.27 6.97
N LEU A 193 -2.75 11.00 7.23
CA LEU A 193 -3.73 9.91 7.17
C LEU A 193 -4.83 10.06 8.22
N LEU A 194 -4.46 10.39 9.45
CA LEU A 194 -5.42 10.59 10.54
C LEU A 194 -6.30 11.82 10.30
N ASP A 195 -5.72 12.93 9.87
CA ASP A 195 -6.44 14.18 9.56
C ASP A 195 -7.38 14.01 8.37
N GLY A 196 -6.98 13.22 7.37
CA GLY A 196 -7.82 12.82 6.23
C GLY A 196 -8.97 11.90 6.60
N GLY A 197 -8.98 11.33 7.80
CA GLY A 197 -10.08 10.53 8.33
C GLY A 197 -10.21 9.13 7.74
N TRP A 198 -9.27 8.66 6.91
CA TRP A 198 -9.34 7.31 6.33
C TRP A 198 -9.25 6.23 7.42
N ARG A 199 -10.11 5.23 7.29
CA ARG A 199 -10.24 4.08 8.22
C ARG A 199 -9.98 2.75 7.54
N ASN A 200 -9.64 2.78 6.26
CA ASN A 200 -9.36 1.62 5.41
C ASN A 200 -7.87 1.46 5.11
N VAL A 201 -6.99 2.12 5.86
CA VAL A 201 -5.54 2.10 5.64
C VAL A 201 -4.83 1.24 6.69
N LEU A 202 -3.96 0.38 6.21
CA LEU A 202 -2.97 -0.40 6.96
C LEU A 202 -1.59 0.14 6.60
N VAL A 203 -0.79 0.58 7.56
CA VAL A 203 0.53 1.19 7.28
C VAL A 203 1.60 0.12 7.23
N GLU A 204 2.35 0.09 6.14
CA GLU A 204 3.65 -0.58 6.02
C GLU A 204 4.74 0.48 6.22
N VAL A 205 5.54 0.41 7.32
CA VAL A 205 6.56 1.44 7.57
C VAL A 205 7.55 1.51 6.42
N ASN A 206 8.11 0.37 6.02
CA ASN A 206 8.97 0.29 4.86
C ASN A 206 8.94 -1.09 4.21
N ASN A 207 9.15 -1.09 2.91
CA ASN A 207 9.29 -2.31 2.15
C ASN A 207 10.60 -3.02 2.48
N GLU A 208 10.52 -4.28 2.90
CA GLU A 208 11.70 -5.15 3.09
C GLU A 208 12.78 -4.55 3.98
N CYS A 209 12.46 -4.20 5.23
CA CYS A 209 13.38 -3.56 6.17
C CYS A 209 14.71 -4.32 6.35
N TYR A 210 14.75 -5.59 6.01
CA TYR A 210 15.89 -6.48 6.13
C TYR A 210 16.96 -6.27 5.04
N VAL A 211 16.60 -5.74 3.85
CA VAL A 211 17.59 -5.57 2.78
C VAL A 211 18.64 -4.51 3.10
N SER A 212 19.87 -4.76 2.68
CA SER A 212 21.02 -3.89 2.95
C SER A 212 20.98 -2.54 2.21
N ALA A 213 20.00 -2.34 1.33
CA ALA A 213 19.88 -1.15 0.49
C ALA A 213 19.33 0.09 1.21
N TYR A 214 18.93 -0.02 2.47
CA TYR A 214 18.59 1.14 3.30
C TYR A 214 19.83 1.76 3.92
N ASP A 215 20.02 3.07 3.75
CA ASP A 215 21.14 3.81 4.36
C ASP A 215 20.82 4.15 5.82
N HIS A 216 19.59 4.61 6.10
CA HIS A 216 19.19 5.03 7.46
C HIS A 216 18.98 3.84 8.40
N ALA A 217 19.73 3.82 9.50
CA ALA A 217 19.70 2.73 10.48
C ALA A 217 18.32 2.47 11.08
N ILE A 218 17.49 3.51 11.22
CA ILE A 218 16.14 3.41 11.77
C ILE A 218 15.17 2.61 10.89
N LEU A 219 15.48 2.43 9.60
CA LEU A 219 14.71 1.61 8.66
C LEU A 219 15.12 0.13 8.65
N LYS A 220 16.19 -0.23 9.39
CA LYS A 220 16.75 -1.59 9.43
C LYS A 220 16.08 -2.46 10.51
N PRO A 221 16.15 -3.79 10.42
CA PRO A 221 15.41 -4.72 11.29
C PRO A 221 15.57 -4.45 12.78
N THR A 222 16.78 -4.06 13.20
CA THR A 222 17.08 -3.82 14.61
C THR A 222 16.38 -2.61 15.21
N ARG A 223 15.94 -1.65 14.36
CA ARG A 223 15.39 -0.36 14.81
C ARG A 223 14.04 0.03 14.23
N VAL A 224 13.59 -0.60 13.14
CA VAL A 224 12.33 -0.23 12.47
C VAL A 224 11.10 -0.28 13.40
N HIS A 225 11.14 -1.08 14.45
CA HIS A 225 10.11 -1.10 15.49
C HIS A 225 9.93 0.25 16.21
N GLU A 226 10.93 1.12 16.19
CA GLU A 226 10.84 2.47 16.74
C GLU A 226 9.82 3.30 15.93
N LEU A 227 9.86 3.18 14.58
CA LEU A 227 8.91 3.83 13.68
C LEU A 227 7.51 3.20 13.77
N ILE A 228 7.42 1.87 13.86
CA ILE A 228 6.15 1.16 14.09
C ILE A 228 5.49 1.71 15.37
N ASN A 229 6.24 1.77 16.48
CA ASN A 229 5.73 2.30 17.73
C ASN A 229 5.34 3.78 17.65
N ARG A 230 6.03 4.56 16.81
CA ARG A 230 5.71 5.96 16.58
C ARG A 230 4.36 6.14 15.90
N VAL A 231 4.11 5.40 14.82
CA VAL A 231 2.80 5.35 14.14
C VAL A 231 1.71 4.91 15.12
N ARG A 232 1.95 3.81 15.85
CA ARG A 232 0.99 3.24 16.82
C ARG A 232 0.58 4.18 17.94
N LYS A 233 1.52 5.02 18.42
CA LYS A 233 1.29 5.97 19.52
C LYS A 233 0.65 7.27 19.06
N THR A 234 0.63 7.55 17.76
CA THR A 234 0.00 8.75 17.21
C THR A 234 -1.50 8.52 17.10
N GLU A 235 -2.26 9.33 17.84
CA GLU A 235 -3.73 9.26 17.88
C GLU A 235 -4.37 10.57 17.46
N ARG A 236 -5.53 10.47 16.84
CA ARG A 236 -6.39 11.60 16.51
C ARG A 236 -7.85 11.20 16.76
N ASP A 237 -8.55 11.95 17.59
CA ASP A 237 -9.96 11.72 17.93
C ASP A 237 -10.23 10.26 18.41
N GLY A 238 -9.34 9.74 19.27
CA GLY A 238 -9.40 8.38 19.79
C GLY A 238 -9.08 7.29 18.75
N ARG A 239 -8.52 7.65 17.60
CA ARG A 239 -8.13 6.73 16.53
C ARG A 239 -6.62 6.70 16.35
N ARG A 240 -6.10 5.53 16.05
CA ARG A 240 -4.75 5.29 15.55
C ARG A 240 -4.78 4.46 14.27
N LEU A 241 -3.66 4.40 13.58
CA LEU A 241 -3.49 3.53 12.42
C LEU A 241 -3.04 2.13 12.85
N LEU A 242 -3.45 1.12 12.08
CA LEU A 242 -2.90 -0.23 12.14
C LEU A 242 -1.58 -0.24 11.38
N VAL A 243 -0.53 -0.83 11.94
CA VAL A 243 0.83 -0.71 11.39
C VAL A 243 1.64 -1.98 11.54
N GLY A 244 2.46 -2.26 10.52
CA GLY A 244 3.48 -3.28 10.47
C GLY A 244 4.62 -2.86 9.55
N THR A 245 5.50 -3.81 9.20
CA THR A 245 6.54 -3.65 8.17
C THR A 245 6.86 -5.01 7.57
N SER A 246 7.42 -5.04 6.36
CA SER A 246 7.77 -6.30 5.69
C SER A 246 9.26 -6.63 5.77
N TYR A 247 9.53 -7.90 5.54
CA TYR A 247 10.88 -8.46 5.35
C TYR A 247 11.00 -9.01 3.93
N GLY A 248 12.21 -9.08 3.41
CA GLY A 248 12.49 -9.61 2.08
C GLY A 248 12.06 -11.07 1.90
N GLY A 249 11.92 -11.46 0.64
CA GLY A 249 11.43 -12.77 0.25
C GLY A 249 12.09 -13.94 0.98
N GLY A 250 11.27 -14.88 1.45
CA GLY A 250 11.73 -16.04 2.20
C GLY A 250 12.16 -15.81 3.65
N SER A 251 12.15 -14.55 4.12
CA SER A 251 12.55 -14.14 5.48
C SER A 251 11.37 -14.09 6.43
N ILE A 252 11.66 -14.16 7.74
CA ILE A 252 10.66 -14.03 8.81
C ILE A 252 11.01 -12.83 9.71
N PRO A 253 10.02 -12.18 10.33
CA PRO A 253 10.25 -11.00 11.15
C PRO A 253 11.00 -11.32 12.45
N GLN A 254 11.76 -10.34 12.95
CA GLN A 254 12.42 -10.42 14.25
C GLN A 254 11.43 -10.09 15.38
N GLU A 255 11.78 -10.52 16.61
CA GLU A 255 10.95 -10.37 17.81
C GLU A 255 10.48 -8.92 18.05
N ASN A 256 11.38 -7.94 17.92
CA ASN A 256 11.05 -6.53 18.13
C ASN A 256 9.98 -6.02 17.18
N VAL A 257 9.97 -6.48 15.92
CA VAL A 257 8.94 -6.15 14.93
C VAL A 257 7.64 -6.87 15.24
N VAL A 258 7.70 -8.17 15.58
CA VAL A 258 6.52 -8.97 15.95
C VAL A 258 5.78 -8.34 17.14
N ARG A 259 6.51 -7.91 18.17
CA ARG A 259 5.92 -7.27 19.37
C ARG A 259 5.29 -5.91 19.07
N ALA A 260 5.89 -5.14 18.15
CA ALA A 260 5.45 -3.78 17.84
C ALA A 260 4.27 -3.74 16.88
N SER A 261 4.11 -4.74 16.00
CA SER A 261 3.16 -4.73 14.89
C SER A 261 1.73 -5.08 15.29
N ASP A 262 0.75 -4.59 14.54
CA ASP A 262 -0.67 -4.97 14.64
C ASP A 262 -1.00 -6.14 13.69
N PHE A 263 -0.26 -6.27 12.60
CA PHE A 263 -0.28 -7.37 11.63
C PHE A 263 1.12 -7.55 11.07
N LEU A 264 1.42 -8.72 10.53
CA LEU A 264 2.75 -9.05 10.00
C LEU A 264 2.70 -9.15 8.48
N LEU A 265 3.72 -8.56 7.84
CA LEU A 265 3.90 -8.62 6.39
C LEU A 265 5.07 -9.55 6.07
N LEU A 266 4.83 -10.48 5.16
CA LEU A 266 5.83 -11.42 4.64
C LEU A 266 5.88 -11.28 3.12
N HIS A 267 7.03 -11.64 2.54
CA HIS A 267 7.20 -11.73 1.09
C HIS A 267 7.52 -13.16 0.67
N GLY A 268 6.82 -13.62 -0.36
CA GLY A 268 7.03 -14.92 -1.00
C GLY A 268 8.03 -14.89 -2.15
N ASN A 269 8.54 -13.72 -2.52
CA ASN A 269 9.44 -13.52 -3.65
C ASN A 269 10.63 -14.49 -3.61
N GLY A 270 10.86 -15.19 -4.72
CA GLY A 270 11.93 -16.18 -4.82
C GLY A 270 11.73 -17.48 -4.04
N VAL A 271 10.61 -17.66 -3.35
CA VAL A 271 10.26 -18.89 -2.64
C VAL A 271 9.65 -19.90 -3.65
N LYS A 272 10.47 -20.78 -4.18
CA LYS A 272 10.09 -21.70 -5.27
C LYS A 272 9.11 -22.80 -4.85
N GLU A 273 9.21 -23.24 -3.59
CA GLU A 273 8.44 -24.38 -3.10
C GLU A 273 7.30 -23.93 -2.18
N PRO A 274 6.03 -24.21 -2.47
CA PRO A 274 4.89 -23.82 -1.63
C PRO A 274 5.01 -24.30 -0.17
N LYS A 275 5.67 -25.44 0.07
CA LYS A 275 5.98 -25.92 1.42
C LYS A 275 6.75 -24.88 2.25
N ARG A 276 7.63 -24.10 1.62
CA ARG A 276 8.39 -23.06 2.32
C ARG A 276 7.47 -21.93 2.82
N ILE A 277 6.41 -21.59 2.10
CA ILE A 277 5.38 -20.64 2.56
C ILE A 277 4.76 -21.10 3.89
N THR A 278 4.33 -22.38 3.93
CA THR A 278 3.83 -23.01 5.17
C THR A 278 4.86 -22.94 6.31
N GLU A 279 6.12 -23.23 6.02
CA GLU A 279 7.21 -23.20 7.01
C GLU A 279 7.45 -21.77 7.53
N MET A 280 7.43 -20.77 6.65
CA MET A 280 7.56 -19.35 7.02
C MET A 280 6.46 -18.91 7.99
N VAL A 281 5.22 -19.31 7.74
CA VAL A 281 4.09 -19.01 8.62
C VAL A 281 4.30 -19.64 10.00
N LYS A 282 4.66 -20.92 10.05
CA LYS A 282 4.93 -21.64 11.31
C LYS A 282 6.09 -21.02 12.09
N GLN A 283 7.18 -20.68 11.41
CA GLN A 283 8.33 -20.01 12.00
C GLN A 283 7.96 -18.61 12.53
N THR A 284 7.16 -17.86 11.78
CA THR A 284 6.68 -16.54 12.21
C THR A 284 5.83 -16.63 13.48
N ARG A 285 4.91 -17.61 13.55
CA ARG A 285 4.10 -17.86 14.75
C ARG A 285 4.92 -18.35 15.95
N ALA A 286 6.11 -18.92 15.72
CA ALA A 286 7.05 -19.35 16.75
C ALA A 286 7.99 -18.23 17.22
N VAL A 287 8.00 -17.05 16.60
CA VAL A 287 8.85 -15.92 17.05
C VAL A 287 8.42 -15.48 18.45
N PRO A 288 9.36 -15.27 19.39
CA PRO A 288 9.02 -14.79 20.73
C PRO A 288 8.20 -13.48 20.68
N GLY A 289 7.13 -13.44 21.46
CA GLY A 289 6.22 -12.29 21.49
C GLY A 289 5.15 -12.29 20.41
N TYR A 290 5.07 -13.33 19.58
CA TYR A 290 3.90 -13.52 18.70
C TYR A 290 2.62 -13.66 19.55
N ARG A 291 1.58 -13.07 19.08
CA ARG A 291 0.20 -13.23 19.56
C ARG A 291 -0.71 -13.44 18.33
N PRO A 292 -1.89 -14.03 18.49
CA PRO A 292 -2.83 -14.14 17.37
C PRO A 292 -3.05 -12.78 16.73
N MET A 293 -2.58 -12.63 15.49
CA MET A 293 -2.71 -11.43 14.64
C MET A 293 -2.62 -11.83 13.18
N PRO A 294 -3.17 -11.04 12.25
CA PRO A 294 -3.10 -11.37 10.83
C PRO A 294 -1.66 -11.43 10.33
N ILE A 295 -1.39 -12.43 9.49
CA ILE A 295 -0.19 -12.51 8.66
C ILE A 295 -0.63 -12.33 7.21
N VAL A 296 0.10 -11.52 6.45
CA VAL A 296 -0.20 -11.19 5.06
C VAL A 296 1.08 -11.35 4.23
N PHE A 297 1.08 -12.25 3.28
CA PHE A 297 2.01 -12.14 2.17
C PHE A 297 1.51 -11.01 1.28
N ASN A 298 2.12 -9.82 1.32
CA ASN A 298 1.71 -8.68 0.50
C ASN A 298 2.56 -8.52 -0.76
N GLU A 299 3.51 -9.43 -0.97
CA GLU A 299 4.35 -9.49 -2.16
C GLU A 299 4.82 -10.92 -2.41
N ASP A 300 4.36 -11.54 -3.51
CA ASP A 300 4.82 -12.85 -3.98
C ASP A 300 4.74 -12.86 -5.51
N ASP A 301 5.85 -13.20 -6.17
CA ASP A 301 6.00 -13.16 -7.63
C ASP A 301 5.60 -14.47 -8.34
N HIS A 302 4.99 -15.41 -7.62
CA HIS A 302 4.57 -16.69 -8.18
C HIS A 302 3.18 -16.60 -8.82
N GLU A 303 3.04 -17.25 -9.99
CA GLU A 303 1.88 -17.15 -10.86
C GLU A 303 1.34 -18.51 -11.34
N SER A 304 1.71 -19.60 -10.65
CA SER A 304 1.24 -20.96 -10.99
C SER A 304 -0.20 -21.21 -10.50
N PHE A 305 -1.13 -20.32 -10.87
CA PHE A 305 -2.53 -20.35 -10.40
C PHE A 305 -3.33 -21.52 -10.96
N ASP A 306 -2.85 -22.17 -12.02
CA ASP A 306 -3.43 -23.37 -12.64
C ASP A 306 -2.96 -24.67 -11.96
N GLN A 307 -1.93 -24.59 -11.10
CA GLN A 307 -1.39 -25.75 -10.41
C GLN A 307 -2.16 -26.01 -9.10
N PRO A 308 -2.40 -27.29 -8.76
CA PRO A 308 -3.11 -27.65 -7.52
C PRO A 308 -2.35 -27.24 -6.25
N THR A 309 -1.03 -27.09 -6.35
CA THR A 309 -0.15 -26.62 -5.27
C THR A 309 0.62 -25.40 -5.76
N ASN A 310 0.41 -24.27 -5.10
CA ASN A 310 1.10 -23.01 -5.36
C ASN A 310 1.24 -22.21 -4.06
N ASN A 311 2.04 -21.15 -4.07
CA ASN A 311 2.29 -20.33 -2.88
C ASN A 311 1.00 -19.72 -2.30
N PHE A 312 0.08 -19.29 -3.17
CA PHE A 312 -1.19 -18.74 -2.75
C PHE A 312 -2.02 -19.77 -1.98
N ALA A 313 -2.22 -20.97 -2.55
CA ALA A 313 -2.95 -22.04 -1.89
C ALA A 313 -2.29 -22.46 -0.55
N ALA A 314 -0.95 -22.51 -0.51
CA ALA A 314 -0.21 -22.82 0.71
C ALA A 314 -0.42 -21.77 1.82
N ALA A 315 -0.47 -20.48 1.48
CA ALA A 315 -0.79 -19.41 2.44
C ALA A 315 -2.23 -19.54 2.97
N LEU A 316 -3.20 -19.79 2.09
CA LEU A 316 -4.60 -19.98 2.50
C LEU A 316 -4.80 -21.19 3.42
N ALA A 317 -4.06 -22.28 3.19
CA ALA A 317 -4.11 -23.47 4.02
C ALA A 317 -3.66 -23.20 5.47
N GLU A 318 -2.78 -22.24 5.67
CA GLU A 318 -2.33 -21.76 6.98
C GLU A 318 -3.19 -20.59 7.53
N HIS A 319 -4.30 -20.27 6.89
CA HIS A 319 -5.15 -19.12 7.22
C HIS A 319 -4.39 -17.79 7.20
N VAL A 320 -3.68 -17.53 6.11
CA VAL A 320 -2.84 -16.35 5.89
C VAL A 320 -3.25 -15.66 4.60
N SER A 321 -3.36 -14.34 4.63
CA SER A 321 -3.66 -13.50 3.46
C SER A 321 -2.50 -13.55 2.46
N TRP A 322 -2.84 -13.42 1.17
CA TRP A 322 -1.85 -13.46 0.11
C TRP A 322 -2.07 -12.35 -0.92
N GLY A 323 -0.97 -11.84 -1.50
CA GLY A 323 -0.97 -10.77 -2.48
C GLY A 323 0.05 -10.98 -3.57
N TRP A 324 -0.40 -10.69 -4.78
CA TRP A 324 0.38 -10.89 -5.99
C TRP A 324 1.24 -9.67 -6.31
N PHE A 325 2.53 -9.95 -6.62
CA PHE A 325 3.50 -9.02 -7.17
C PHE A 325 3.78 -9.39 -8.62
N ASP A 326 3.52 -8.47 -9.54
CA ASP A 326 3.74 -8.69 -10.96
C ASP A 326 4.41 -7.48 -11.61
N TYR A 327 5.45 -7.72 -12.38
CA TYR A 327 6.18 -6.71 -13.11
C TYR A 327 6.37 -7.11 -14.56
N ARG A 328 6.56 -6.13 -15.43
CA ARG A 328 6.87 -6.36 -16.84
C ARG A 328 8.27 -6.91 -16.99
N ARG A 329 8.38 -8.12 -17.50
CA ARG A 329 9.65 -8.76 -17.77
C ARG A 329 10.23 -8.27 -19.11
N LYS A 330 11.54 -8.45 -19.29
CA LYS A 330 12.21 -8.06 -20.55
C LYS A 330 11.56 -8.72 -21.75
N GLY A 331 11.09 -7.91 -22.70
CA GLY A 331 10.46 -8.37 -23.93
C GLY A 331 8.93 -8.54 -23.86
N GLU A 332 8.33 -8.32 -22.70
CA GLU A 332 6.87 -8.32 -22.54
C GLU A 332 6.24 -6.98 -22.98
N GLY A 333 4.98 -7.04 -23.38
CA GLY A 333 4.19 -5.88 -23.77
C GLY A 333 3.73 -5.00 -22.60
N MET A 334 3.11 -3.89 -22.94
CA MET A 334 2.66 -2.89 -21.97
C MET A 334 1.49 -3.38 -21.10
N GLU A 335 0.79 -4.41 -21.55
CA GLU A 335 -0.30 -5.06 -20.83
C GLU A 335 0.15 -5.86 -19.60
N GLU A 336 1.44 -6.19 -19.52
CA GLU A 336 1.99 -7.01 -18.44
C GLU A 336 2.46 -6.19 -17.24
N GLY A 337 2.31 -6.79 -16.06
CA GLY A 337 2.80 -6.25 -14.79
C GLY A 337 2.00 -5.08 -14.22
N TYR A 338 1.90 -5.07 -12.89
CA TYR A 338 1.35 -3.94 -12.13
C TYR A 338 2.44 -3.08 -11.47
N GLN A 339 3.71 -3.48 -11.63
CA GLN A 339 4.85 -2.78 -11.03
C GLN A 339 5.57 -1.83 -12.00
N SER A 340 5.40 -1.98 -13.31
CA SER A 340 6.26 -1.34 -14.32
C SER A 340 5.54 -0.21 -15.08
N PRO A 341 5.78 1.08 -14.75
CA PRO A 341 5.19 2.21 -15.47
C PRO A 341 5.64 2.29 -16.94
N PRO A 342 4.79 2.81 -17.83
CA PRO A 342 3.37 3.04 -17.65
C PRO A 342 2.66 1.71 -17.41
N VAL A 343 1.71 1.71 -16.46
CA VAL A 343 1.00 0.49 -16.09
C VAL A 343 -0.34 0.44 -16.82
N ASP A 344 -0.63 -0.67 -17.49
CA ASP A 344 -1.99 -1.03 -17.84
C ASP A 344 -2.66 -1.62 -16.59
N TRP A 345 -3.53 -0.87 -15.95
CA TRP A 345 -4.21 -1.26 -14.72
C TRP A 345 -5.38 -2.22 -14.92
N GLY A 346 -5.76 -2.50 -16.17
CA GLY A 346 -6.81 -3.46 -16.52
C GLY A 346 -6.38 -4.93 -16.36
N LEU A 347 -7.31 -5.82 -16.67
CA LEU A 347 -7.09 -7.28 -16.74
C LEU A 347 -6.70 -7.69 -18.16
N SER A 348 -5.78 -7.00 -18.79
CA SER A 348 -5.51 -7.05 -20.23
C SER A 348 -4.59 -8.21 -20.64
N SER A 349 -3.77 -8.76 -19.73
CA SER A 349 -2.92 -9.93 -20.03
C SER A 349 -3.51 -11.23 -19.53
N ASP A 350 -3.03 -12.37 -20.07
CA ASP A 350 -3.44 -13.70 -19.63
C ASP A 350 -3.07 -13.94 -18.17
N ARG A 351 -1.89 -13.48 -17.74
CA ARG A 351 -1.40 -13.60 -16.38
C ARG A 351 -2.29 -12.85 -15.38
N LYS A 352 -2.68 -11.62 -15.71
CA LYS A 352 -3.61 -10.82 -14.90
C LYS A 352 -4.99 -11.48 -14.82
N ARG A 353 -5.52 -11.93 -15.96
CA ARG A 353 -6.80 -12.66 -16.00
C ARG A 353 -6.76 -13.94 -15.18
N ALA A 354 -5.66 -14.69 -15.22
CA ALA A 354 -5.49 -15.91 -14.44
C ALA A 354 -5.52 -15.62 -12.93
N PHE A 355 -4.80 -14.59 -12.48
CA PHE A 355 -4.81 -14.15 -11.07
C PHE A 355 -6.23 -13.78 -10.61
N PHE A 356 -6.90 -12.89 -11.33
CA PHE A 356 -8.23 -12.44 -10.91
C PHE A 356 -9.31 -13.52 -11.01
N LYS A 357 -9.18 -14.44 -11.98
CA LYS A 357 -10.03 -15.64 -12.04
C LYS A 357 -9.83 -16.51 -10.80
N TYR A 358 -8.60 -16.71 -10.37
CA TYR A 358 -8.28 -17.51 -9.18
C TYR A 358 -8.77 -16.84 -7.89
N VAL A 359 -8.58 -15.52 -7.76
CA VAL A 359 -9.15 -14.74 -6.64
C VAL A 359 -10.67 -14.87 -6.60
N ALA A 360 -11.36 -14.76 -7.73
CA ALA A 360 -12.82 -14.90 -7.80
C ALA A 360 -13.29 -16.31 -7.39
N GLU A 361 -12.57 -17.35 -7.79
CA GLU A 361 -12.84 -18.73 -7.38
C GLU A 361 -12.67 -18.90 -5.86
N ILE A 362 -11.55 -18.45 -5.30
CA ILE A 362 -11.24 -18.55 -3.88
C ILE A 362 -12.30 -17.80 -3.05
N THR A 363 -12.62 -16.58 -3.42
CA THR A 363 -13.52 -15.70 -2.66
C THR A 363 -15.01 -16.00 -2.88
N GLY A 364 -15.34 -16.73 -3.94
CA GLY A 364 -16.71 -16.95 -4.36
C GLY A 364 -17.37 -15.71 -4.97
N ALA A 365 -16.56 -14.75 -5.44
CA ALA A 365 -17.06 -13.61 -6.19
C ALA A 365 -17.82 -14.10 -7.44
N LYS A 366 -18.98 -13.51 -7.72
CA LYS A 366 -19.76 -13.87 -8.91
C LYS A 366 -18.91 -13.59 -10.15
N LYS A 367 -18.82 -14.58 -11.05
CA LYS A 367 -18.22 -14.33 -12.37
C LYS A 367 -18.95 -13.15 -13.03
N PRO A 368 -18.19 -12.17 -13.56
CA PRO A 368 -18.77 -11.06 -14.30
C PRO A 368 -19.54 -11.51 -15.55
#